data_61f812dc372b19a55d0adb8f38660f00
#
_entry.id   61f812dc372b19a55d0adb8f38660f00
#
_cell.length_a   1.000
_cell.length_b   1.000
_cell.length_c   1.000
_cell.angle_alpha   90.00
_cell.angle_beta   90.00
_cell.angle_gamma   90.00
#
_symmetry.space_group_name_H-M   'P 1'
#
loop_
_entity.id
_entity.type
_entity.pdbx_description
1 polymer ?
#
loop_
_entity_poly.entity_id
_entity_poly.type
_entity_poly.pdbx_seq_one_letter_code
_entity_poly.pdbx_strand_id
1 'polypeptide(L)'
;MITYRNLYFNTILKNFLRLNILCRRTSSDTIYAFFRQKITIQLANFVCISVDFAFYINQRTGLDFIFMLILPLCEYIILFRTNESSAKEENMSYISEVIEKTELQNPNQPQFMQTVKEVLSSLTPAIEQNESVMRKNVILERIVEPERQIIFRVPWMDDNGVYHVNRGYRVQFNNAIGPFKGGLRFQKDVNLDTMKFLGFEQTFKNSLTSLPMGGAKGGADFDPTGKSDSEIMRFCQSFMTELYRYIGPDMDVPAGDMGVGGREIGYLFGQYKKIVGAYENGVLTGKGLSFGGSLIRPEATGFGATYFLDEVLKHEGEQLAGKTFCLSGFGNVAWGAAKKISELGGKVITLSGPDGYIVDNDGVSGEKIDYMLEMRASNRNKVQDYADKFGCEFVAGKKPWGNVKADIYMPCARQNEILLEDAQAMVKLGVPVLNEVANMPTTNEAIAFLQSHGVLVTPSKAVNAGGVATSGLEMSQNSERLAWTREEVDAKLKQIMIGIHTQICDALNAYGMNYNLVAGANLAGFKKVADAMIAEGIN
;
A
#
# COMPACT_ATOMS: atom_id res chain seq x y z
N MET A 1 -61.19 -4.53 11.39
CA MET A 1 -59.75 -4.70 11.16
C MET A 1 -59.30 -4.35 9.72
N ILE A 2 -60.07 -4.69 8.69
CA ILE A 2 -59.77 -4.39 7.28
C ILE A 2 -59.80 -2.87 6.98
N THR A 3 -60.68 -2.12 7.56
CA THR A 3 -60.84 -0.67 7.37
C THR A 3 -59.65 0.14 7.93
N TYR A 4 -59.08 -0.26 9.04
CA TYR A 4 -57.91 0.41 9.65
C TYR A 4 -56.63 0.18 8.85
N ARG A 5 -56.48 -0.97 8.18
CA ARG A 5 -55.32 -1.28 7.35
C ARG A 5 -55.31 -0.54 6.01
N ASN A 6 -56.47 -0.38 5.38
CA ASN A 6 -56.61 0.43 4.17
C ASN A 6 -56.28 1.91 4.44
N LEU A 7 -56.65 2.40 5.62
CA LEU A 7 -56.32 3.78 6.03
C LEU A 7 -54.82 3.96 6.24
N TYR A 8 -54.16 2.94 6.85
CA TYR A 8 -52.72 2.97 7.13
C TYR A 8 -51.88 2.83 5.83
N PHE A 9 -52.29 1.94 4.93
CA PHE A 9 -51.66 1.76 3.61
C PHE A 9 -51.83 3.03 2.73
N ASN A 10 -53.00 3.61 2.67
CA ASN A 10 -53.23 4.85 1.94
C ASN A 10 -52.46 6.03 2.55
N THR A 11 -52.23 6.05 3.85
CA THR A 11 -51.44 7.08 4.52
C THR A 11 -49.97 6.94 4.21
N ILE A 12 -49.42 5.69 4.20
CA ILE A 12 -48.03 5.41 3.81
C ILE A 12 -47.81 5.76 2.33
N LEU A 13 -48.72 5.37 1.44
CA LEU A 13 -48.63 5.68 0.00
C LEU A 13 -48.71 7.17 -0.29
N LYS A 14 -49.61 7.91 0.40
CA LYS A 14 -49.70 9.37 0.30
C LYS A 14 -48.47 10.08 0.84
N ASN A 15 -47.87 9.58 1.92
CA ASN A 15 -46.65 10.14 2.47
C ASN A 15 -45.44 9.84 1.57
N PHE A 16 -45.37 8.67 0.95
CA PHE A 16 -44.38 8.30 -0.04
C PHE A 16 -44.44 9.19 -1.28
N LEU A 17 -45.63 9.42 -1.84
CA LEU A 17 -45.82 10.30 -2.98
C LEU A 17 -45.50 11.78 -2.64
N ARG A 18 -45.84 12.25 -1.44
CA ARG A 18 -45.46 13.59 -0.97
C ARG A 18 -43.97 13.76 -0.75
N LEU A 19 -43.28 12.77 -0.17
CA LEU A 19 -41.82 12.77 0.00
C LEU A 19 -41.09 12.75 -1.34
N ASN A 20 -41.55 11.95 -2.31
CA ASN A 20 -40.94 11.91 -3.65
C ASN A 20 -41.08 13.25 -4.40
N ILE A 21 -42.19 13.98 -4.19
CA ILE A 21 -42.39 15.31 -4.77
C ILE A 21 -41.54 16.38 -4.04
N LEU A 22 -41.36 16.27 -2.72
CA LEU A 22 -40.50 17.17 -1.94
C LEU A 22 -39.01 16.95 -2.22
N CYS A 23 -38.56 15.71 -2.34
CA CYS A 23 -37.14 15.36 -2.61
C CYS A 23 -36.68 15.75 -4.02
N ARG A 24 -37.57 15.81 -5.01
CA ARG A 24 -37.25 16.35 -6.35
C ARG A 24 -37.02 17.87 -6.37
N ARG A 25 -37.33 18.56 -5.28
CA ARG A 25 -37.18 20.03 -5.15
C ARG A 25 -35.98 20.47 -4.33
N THR A 26 -35.23 19.53 -3.70
CA THR A 26 -34.05 19.83 -2.89
C THR A 26 -32.79 19.21 -3.52
N SER A 27 -31.79 20.01 -3.81
CA SER A 27 -30.55 19.67 -4.53
C SER A 27 -29.50 18.98 -3.66
N SER A 28 -29.88 18.11 -2.72
CA SER A 28 -28.92 17.39 -1.87
C SER A 28 -29.08 15.88 -2.02
N ASP A 29 -28.20 15.29 -2.85
CA ASP A 29 -28.17 13.85 -3.15
C ASP A 29 -27.96 12.96 -1.92
N THR A 30 -27.25 13.45 -0.90
CA THR A 30 -26.94 12.71 0.33
C THR A 30 -28.19 12.48 1.20
N ILE A 31 -29.07 13.47 1.31
CA ILE A 31 -30.33 13.36 2.08
C ILE A 31 -31.31 12.44 1.36
N TYR A 32 -31.33 12.49 0.03
CA TYR A 32 -32.15 11.63 -0.81
C TYR A 32 -31.75 10.16 -0.68
N ALA A 33 -30.45 9.85 -0.71
CA ALA A 33 -29.91 8.49 -0.55
C ALA A 33 -30.25 7.89 0.83
N PHE A 34 -30.09 8.66 1.91
CA PHE A 34 -30.37 8.21 3.29
C PHE A 34 -31.86 7.89 3.53
N PHE A 35 -32.77 8.76 3.06
CA PHE A 35 -34.20 8.52 3.17
C PHE A 35 -34.65 7.35 2.30
N ARG A 36 -34.08 7.20 1.10
CA ARG A 36 -34.36 6.11 0.16
C ARG A 36 -33.99 4.75 0.76
N GLN A 37 -32.80 4.64 1.35
CA GLN A 37 -32.34 3.40 2.01
C GLN A 37 -33.24 3.00 3.18
N LYS A 38 -33.66 3.94 4.01
CA LYS A 38 -34.53 3.68 5.16
C LYS A 38 -35.94 3.25 4.75
N ILE A 39 -36.48 3.83 3.69
CA ILE A 39 -37.79 3.49 3.12
C ILE A 39 -37.76 2.11 2.45
N THR A 40 -36.69 1.76 1.74
CA THR A 40 -36.52 0.45 1.10
C THR A 40 -36.45 -0.68 2.13
N ILE A 41 -35.75 -0.48 3.25
CA ILE A 41 -35.68 -1.45 4.36
C ILE A 41 -37.07 -1.62 5.02
N GLN A 42 -37.83 -0.54 5.22
CA GLN A 42 -39.15 -0.62 5.80
C GLN A 42 -40.15 -1.31 4.87
N LEU A 43 -40.07 -1.08 3.57
CA LEU A 43 -40.92 -1.75 2.57
C LEU A 43 -40.57 -3.25 2.45
N ALA A 44 -39.29 -3.61 2.46
CA ALA A 44 -38.86 -5.01 2.44
C ALA A 44 -39.33 -5.77 3.70
N ASN A 45 -39.21 -5.18 4.88
CA ASN A 45 -39.71 -5.76 6.13
C ASN A 45 -41.24 -5.88 6.13
N PHE A 46 -41.95 -4.90 5.55
CA PHE A 46 -43.40 -4.95 5.43
C PHE A 46 -43.85 -6.06 4.46
N VAL A 47 -43.15 -6.26 3.34
CA VAL A 47 -43.44 -7.35 2.38
C VAL A 47 -43.19 -8.72 3.03
N CYS A 48 -42.08 -8.92 3.75
CA CYS A 48 -41.79 -10.17 4.47
C CYS A 48 -42.89 -10.49 5.49
N ILE A 49 -43.28 -9.53 6.32
CA ILE A 49 -44.34 -9.69 7.32
C ILE A 49 -45.70 -9.97 6.64
N SER A 50 -45.95 -9.38 5.47
CA SER A 50 -47.19 -9.58 4.71
C SER A 50 -47.24 -10.95 4.05
N VAL A 51 -46.12 -11.50 3.59
CA VAL A 51 -46.01 -12.85 3.02
C VAL A 51 -46.20 -13.89 4.11
N ASP A 52 -45.56 -13.76 5.26
CA ASP A 52 -45.72 -14.69 6.39
C ASP A 52 -47.18 -14.70 6.92
N PHE A 53 -47.81 -13.55 6.97
CA PHE A 53 -49.20 -13.44 7.39
C PHE A 53 -50.19 -13.98 6.34
N ALA A 54 -49.89 -13.80 5.05
CA ALA A 54 -50.67 -14.38 3.96
C ALA A 54 -50.59 -15.91 3.95
N PHE A 55 -49.41 -16.45 4.22
CA PHE A 55 -49.18 -17.90 4.35
C PHE A 55 -49.96 -18.47 5.54
N TYR A 56 -49.96 -17.78 6.68
CA TYR A 56 -50.70 -18.18 7.88
C TYR A 56 -52.22 -18.16 7.67
N ILE A 57 -52.78 -17.17 6.94
CA ILE A 57 -54.23 -17.09 6.63
C ILE A 57 -54.63 -18.12 5.59
N ASN A 58 -53.81 -18.37 4.54
CA ASN A 58 -54.10 -19.35 3.50
C ASN A 58 -54.19 -20.77 4.07
N GLN A 59 -53.35 -21.11 5.03
CA GLN A 59 -53.43 -22.40 5.75
C GLN A 59 -54.73 -22.58 6.56
N ARG A 60 -55.41 -21.50 6.97
CA ARG A 60 -56.64 -21.56 7.81
C ARG A 60 -57.95 -21.32 7.04
N THR A 61 -57.93 -20.63 5.90
CA THR A 61 -59.17 -20.11 5.26
C THR A 61 -59.36 -20.54 3.79
N GLY A 62 -58.32 -21.04 3.11
CA GLY A 62 -58.38 -21.49 1.72
C GLY A 62 -58.67 -20.38 0.71
N LEU A 63 -58.40 -19.13 1.01
CA LEU A 63 -58.74 -17.96 0.17
C LEU A 63 -57.53 -17.52 -0.68
N ASP A 64 -57.53 -17.82 -1.97
CA ASP A 64 -56.49 -17.46 -2.99
C ASP A 64 -56.43 -15.96 -3.29
N PHE A 65 -57.31 -15.13 -2.70
CA PHE A 65 -57.45 -13.69 -3.04
C PHE A 65 -56.23 -12.84 -2.63
N ILE A 66 -55.42 -13.31 -1.68
CA ILE A 66 -54.25 -12.57 -1.18
C ILE A 66 -53.05 -12.72 -2.14
N PHE A 67 -52.92 -13.85 -2.80
CA PHE A 67 -51.85 -14.09 -3.80
C PHE A 67 -52.01 -13.17 -5.03
N MET A 68 -53.23 -12.85 -5.47
CA MET A 68 -53.47 -11.94 -6.61
C MET A 68 -53.01 -10.49 -6.35
N LEU A 69 -52.91 -10.07 -5.09
CA LEU A 69 -52.47 -8.70 -4.75
C LEU A 69 -50.98 -8.57 -4.45
N ILE A 70 -50.33 -9.64 -4.00
CA ILE A 70 -48.91 -9.62 -3.59
C ILE A 70 -48.00 -9.93 -4.80
N LEU A 71 -48.38 -10.84 -5.69
CA LEU A 71 -47.56 -11.18 -6.89
C LEU A 71 -47.29 -9.96 -7.80
N PRO A 72 -48.26 -9.14 -8.18
CA PRO A 72 -48.00 -7.95 -9.01
C PRO A 72 -47.11 -6.92 -8.32
N LEU A 73 -47.16 -6.82 -6.97
CA LEU A 73 -46.30 -5.91 -6.21
C LEU A 73 -44.85 -6.41 -6.14
N CYS A 74 -44.68 -7.70 -6.00
CA CYS A 74 -43.36 -8.33 -6.07
C CYS A 74 -42.76 -8.24 -7.48
N GLU A 75 -43.54 -8.50 -8.53
CA GLU A 75 -43.12 -8.32 -9.92
C GLU A 75 -42.76 -6.86 -10.24
N TYR A 76 -43.53 -5.91 -9.75
CA TYR A 76 -43.23 -4.49 -9.92
C TYR A 76 -41.96 -4.07 -9.19
N ILE A 77 -41.70 -4.56 -7.97
CA ILE A 77 -40.47 -4.31 -7.21
C ILE A 77 -39.27 -4.95 -7.89
N ILE A 78 -39.43 -6.15 -8.43
CA ILE A 78 -38.38 -6.88 -9.18
C ILE A 78 -38.08 -6.14 -10.49
N LEU A 79 -39.10 -5.77 -11.27
CA LEU A 79 -38.96 -5.00 -12.51
C LEU A 79 -38.37 -3.61 -12.28
N PHE A 80 -38.71 -2.94 -11.17
CA PHE A 80 -38.14 -1.65 -10.82
C PHE A 80 -36.67 -1.77 -10.44
N ARG A 81 -36.28 -2.84 -9.70
CA ARG A 81 -34.87 -3.15 -9.39
C ARG A 81 -34.07 -3.52 -10.63
N THR A 82 -34.62 -4.32 -11.54
CA THR A 82 -33.91 -4.72 -12.76
C THR A 82 -33.74 -3.53 -13.71
N ASN A 83 -34.72 -2.65 -13.85
CA ASN A 83 -34.59 -1.43 -14.67
C ASN A 83 -33.64 -0.39 -14.06
N GLU A 84 -33.56 -0.26 -12.71
CA GLU A 84 -32.57 0.62 -12.08
C GLU A 84 -31.15 0.05 -12.13
N SER A 85 -30.98 -1.27 -12.04
CA SER A 85 -29.66 -1.90 -12.18
C SER A 85 -29.15 -1.79 -13.62
N SER A 86 -30.00 -2.06 -14.62
CA SER A 86 -29.61 -1.93 -16.03
C SER A 86 -29.31 -0.48 -16.44
N ALA A 87 -30.09 0.51 -15.98
CA ALA A 87 -29.82 1.93 -16.23
C ALA A 87 -28.56 2.44 -15.50
N LYS A 88 -28.17 1.82 -14.39
CA LYS A 88 -26.94 2.13 -13.65
C LYS A 88 -25.74 1.48 -14.32
N GLU A 89 -25.89 0.27 -14.84
CA GLU A 89 -24.87 -0.44 -15.61
C GLU A 89 -24.57 0.23 -16.96
N GLU A 90 -25.57 0.81 -17.65
CA GLU A 90 -25.37 1.52 -18.93
C GLU A 90 -24.58 2.83 -18.82
N ASN A 91 -24.40 3.40 -17.62
CA ASN A 91 -23.69 4.67 -17.37
C ASN A 91 -22.44 4.56 -16.49
N MET A 92 -22.04 3.37 -16.05
CA MET A 92 -20.84 3.19 -15.24
C MET A 92 -19.59 3.04 -16.10
N SER A 93 -18.49 3.70 -15.72
CA SER A 93 -17.20 3.46 -16.34
C SER A 93 -16.67 2.07 -15.96
N TYR A 94 -15.85 1.46 -16.80
CA TYR A 94 -15.22 0.15 -16.54
C TYR A 94 -14.49 0.11 -15.17
N ILE A 95 -13.80 1.19 -14.83
CA ILE A 95 -13.16 1.34 -13.53
C ILE A 95 -14.18 1.25 -12.39
N SER A 96 -15.30 1.96 -12.51
CA SER A 96 -16.34 1.98 -11.47
C SER A 96 -17.01 0.62 -11.29
N GLU A 97 -17.28 -0.10 -12.38
CA GLU A 97 -17.81 -1.47 -12.35
C GLU A 97 -16.87 -2.42 -11.57
N VAL A 98 -15.57 -2.37 -11.88
CA VAL A 98 -14.58 -3.23 -11.21
C VAL A 98 -14.43 -2.87 -9.74
N ILE A 99 -14.41 -1.57 -9.38
CA ILE A 99 -14.36 -1.12 -7.99
C ILE A 99 -15.57 -1.63 -7.20
N GLU A 100 -16.79 -1.44 -7.72
CA GLU A 100 -18.02 -1.87 -7.04
C GLU A 100 -18.04 -3.40 -6.83
N LYS A 101 -17.66 -4.17 -7.85
CA LYS A 101 -17.55 -5.63 -7.76
C LYS A 101 -16.50 -6.06 -6.73
N THR A 102 -15.33 -5.42 -6.74
CA THR A 102 -14.25 -5.75 -5.80
C THR A 102 -14.64 -5.41 -4.36
N GLU A 103 -15.37 -4.31 -4.13
CA GLU A 103 -15.86 -3.92 -2.81
C GLU A 103 -16.88 -4.93 -2.24
N LEU A 104 -17.78 -5.43 -3.09
CA LEU A 104 -18.73 -6.48 -2.69
C LEU A 104 -18.03 -7.79 -2.30
N GLN A 105 -16.93 -8.12 -2.96
CA GLN A 105 -16.13 -9.32 -2.68
C GLN A 105 -15.23 -9.18 -1.44
N ASN A 106 -14.94 -7.95 -1.00
CA ASN A 106 -13.99 -7.65 0.07
C ASN A 106 -14.60 -6.74 1.18
N PRO A 107 -15.74 -7.10 1.79
CA PRO A 107 -16.53 -6.21 2.66
C PRO A 107 -15.80 -5.79 3.95
N ASN A 108 -14.76 -6.51 4.37
CA ASN A 108 -14.01 -6.26 5.61
C ASN A 108 -12.53 -5.93 5.35
N GLN A 109 -12.23 -5.35 4.19
CA GLN A 109 -10.86 -5.02 3.77
C GLN A 109 -10.73 -3.54 3.36
N PRO A 110 -10.89 -2.61 4.32
CA PRO A 110 -10.95 -1.17 4.01
C PRO A 110 -9.62 -0.62 3.46
N GLN A 111 -8.46 -1.07 3.94
CA GLN A 111 -7.15 -0.62 3.47
C GLN A 111 -6.91 -1.04 2.01
N PHE A 112 -7.22 -2.30 1.71
CA PHE A 112 -7.12 -2.82 0.34
C PHE A 112 -8.06 -2.06 -0.60
N MET A 113 -9.33 -1.87 -0.22
CA MET A 113 -10.31 -1.16 -1.06
C MET A 113 -9.97 0.30 -1.27
N GLN A 114 -9.45 0.98 -0.24
CA GLN A 114 -8.95 2.35 -0.40
C GLN A 114 -7.86 2.41 -1.47
N THR A 115 -6.88 1.52 -1.41
CA THR A 115 -5.77 1.49 -2.37
C THR A 115 -6.22 1.13 -3.77
N VAL A 116 -7.14 0.17 -3.92
CA VAL A 116 -7.75 -0.17 -5.23
C VAL A 116 -8.41 1.06 -5.85
N LYS A 117 -9.23 1.79 -5.08
CA LYS A 117 -9.92 3.01 -5.55
C LYS A 117 -8.91 4.08 -5.99
N GLU A 118 -7.87 4.33 -5.20
CA GLU A 118 -6.83 5.32 -5.52
C GLU A 118 -6.06 4.96 -6.79
N VAL A 119 -5.58 3.73 -6.88
CA VAL A 119 -4.79 3.28 -8.03
C VAL A 119 -5.64 3.27 -9.29
N LEU A 120 -6.80 2.58 -9.29
CA LEU A 120 -7.64 2.47 -10.49
C LEU A 120 -8.13 3.84 -10.97
N SER A 121 -8.50 4.77 -10.08
CA SER A 121 -8.90 6.13 -10.47
C SER A 121 -7.78 6.89 -11.17
N SER A 122 -6.52 6.66 -10.79
CA SER A 122 -5.37 7.28 -11.45
C SER A 122 -5.06 6.70 -12.84
N LEU A 123 -5.62 5.53 -13.17
CA LEU A 123 -5.43 4.85 -14.46
C LEU A 123 -6.44 5.26 -15.53
N THR A 124 -7.40 6.13 -15.21
CA THR A 124 -8.46 6.57 -16.14
C THR A 124 -7.95 6.89 -17.54
N PRO A 125 -6.87 7.69 -17.75
CA PRO A 125 -6.40 8.01 -19.09
C PRO A 125 -5.93 6.77 -19.88
N ALA A 126 -5.29 5.81 -19.22
CA ALA A 126 -4.80 4.59 -19.86
C ALA A 126 -5.94 3.63 -20.23
N ILE A 127 -6.96 3.56 -19.37
CA ILE A 127 -8.12 2.68 -19.57
C ILE A 127 -9.00 3.22 -20.69
N GLU A 128 -9.34 4.51 -20.69
CA GLU A 128 -10.20 5.12 -21.72
C GLU A 128 -9.62 4.99 -23.13
N GLN A 129 -8.29 5.11 -23.28
CA GLN A 129 -7.63 4.92 -24.58
C GLN A 129 -7.69 3.48 -25.10
N ASN A 130 -7.81 2.47 -24.22
CA ASN A 130 -7.66 1.06 -24.58
C ASN A 130 -8.76 0.18 -23.97
N GLU A 131 -9.93 0.73 -23.62
CA GLU A 131 -10.96 0.04 -22.84
C GLU A 131 -11.40 -1.29 -23.45
N SER A 132 -11.59 -1.34 -24.75
CA SER A 132 -12.01 -2.57 -25.44
C SER A 132 -11.01 -3.71 -25.29
N VAL A 133 -9.70 -3.40 -25.32
CA VAL A 133 -8.62 -4.37 -25.13
C VAL A 133 -8.56 -4.82 -23.67
N MET A 134 -8.67 -3.86 -22.74
CA MET A 134 -8.62 -4.12 -21.29
C MET A 134 -9.81 -4.97 -20.84
N ARG A 135 -11.03 -4.67 -21.30
CA ARG A 135 -12.24 -5.49 -21.04
C ARG A 135 -12.15 -6.89 -21.65
N LYS A 136 -11.69 -6.98 -22.91
CA LYS A 136 -11.55 -8.28 -23.59
C LYS A 136 -10.62 -9.24 -22.84
N ASN A 137 -9.57 -8.70 -22.22
CA ASN A 137 -8.58 -9.48 -21.47
C ASN A 137 -8.83 -9.47 -19.95
N VAL A 138 -9.96 -8.90 -19.48
CA VAL A 138 -10.35 -8.77 -18.07
C VAL A 138 -9.20 -8.25 -17.19
N ILE A 139 -8.49 -7.24 -17.67
CA ILE A 139 -7.23 -6.79 -17.05
C ILE A 139 -7.47 -6.20 -15.66
N LEU A 140 -8.49 -5.34 -15.49
CA LEU A 140 -8.73 -4.70 -14.20
C LEU A 140 -9.21 -5.71 -13.16
N GLU A 141 -10.06 -6.64 -13.53
CA GLU A 141 -10.53 -7.71 -12.64
C GLU A 141 -9.37 -8.60 -12.17
N ARG A 142 -8.45 -8.95 -13.08
CA ARG A 142 -7.29 -9.79 -12.76
C ARG A 142 -6.23 -9.03 -11.95
N ILE A 143 -6.07 -7.73 -12.17
CA ILE A 143 -5.04 -6.96 -11.47
C ILE A 143 -5.42 -6.60 -10.03
N VAL A 144 -6.73 -6.58 -9.70
CA VAL A 144 -7.21 -6.35 -8.33
C VAL A 144 -7.42 -7.62 -7.52
N GLU A 145 -7.44 -8.78 -8.17
CA GLU A 145 -7.58 -10.07 -7.48
C GLU A 145 -6.22 -10.77 -7.38
N PRO A 146 -5.72 -11.09 -6.17
CA PRO A 146 -4.47 -11.83 -6.04
C PRO A 146 -4.59 -13.24 -6.60
N GLU A 147 -3.55 -13.71 -7.30
CA GLU A 147 -3.52 -15.06 -7.88
C GLU A 147 -3.64 -16.14 -6.81
N ARG A 148 -3.09 -15.89 -5.61
CA ARG A 148 -3.17 -16.86 -4.51
C ARG A 148 -3.06 -16.19 -3.14
N GLN A 149 -3.88 -16.65 -2.20
CA GLN A 149 -3.85 -16.24 -0.81
C GLN A 149 -3.62 -17.48 0.06
N ILE A 150 -2.54 -17.49 0.84
CA ILE A 150 -2.15 -18.60 1.70
C ILE A 150 -2.22 -18.12 3.14
N ILE A 151 -3.05 -18.78 3.94
CA ILE A 151 -3.23 -18.50 5.37
C ILE A 151 -2.94 -19.79 6.12
N PHE A 152 -2.08 -19.71 7.13
CA PHE A 152 -1.65 -20.88 7.87
C PHE A 152 -1.43 -20.59 9.34
N ARG A 153 -1.48 -21.65 10.16
CA ARG A 153 -1.26 -21.61 11.59
C ARG A 153 0.23 -21.75 11.90
N VAL A 154 0.74 -20.92 12.84
CA VAL A 154 2.13 -20.91 13.28
C VAL A 154 2.16 -21.18 14.78
N PRO A 155 2.26 -22.46 15.23
CA PRO A 155 2.42 -22.81 16.64
C PRO A 155 3.90 -22.66 17.04
N TRP A 156 4.17 -22.09 18.22
CA TRP A 156 5.53 -21.95 18.75
C TRP A 156 5.50 -21.94 20.28
N MET A 157 6.65 -22.13 20.92
CA MET A 157 6.79 -22.19 22.37
C MET A 157 7.70 -21.05 22.84
N ASP A 158 7.29 -20.32 23.89
CA ASP A 158 8.12 -19.29 24.51
C ASP A 158 9.21 -19.89 25.43
N ASP A 159 10.03 -19.04 26.04
CA ASP A 159 11.10 -19.47 26.92
C ASP A 159 10.62 -20.03 28.26
N ASN A 160 9.35 -19.82 28.61
CA ASN A 160 8.73 -20.38 29.80
C ASN A 160 8.05 -21.74 29.53
N GLY A 161 8.13 -22.25 28.29
CA GLY A 161 7.49 -23.52 27.91
C GLY A 161 6.00 -23.38 27.56
N VAL A 162 5.47 -22.17 27.44
CA VAL A 162 4.07 -21.92 27.07
C VAL A 162 3.91 -21.94 25.55
N TYR A 163 2.89 -22.66 25.08
CA TYR A 163 2.58 -22.73 23.66
C TYR A 163 1.71 -21.54 23.21
N HIS A 164 2.07 -20.97 22.07
CA HIS A 164 1.37 -19.89 21.41
C HIS A 164 0.99 -20.30 19.99
N VAL A 165 -0.03 -19.67 19.43
CA VAL A 165 -0.47 -19.86 18.05
C VAL A 165 -0.70 -18.50 17.40
N ASN A 166 0.03 -18.24 16.34
CA ASN A 166 -0.14 -17.09 15.48
C ASN A 166 -0.67 -17.50 14.11
N ARG A 167 -1.10 -16.52 13.34
CA ARG A 167 -1.55 -16.71 11.96
C ARG A 167 -0.52 -16.13 11.00
N GLY A 168 -0.06 -16.98 10.08
CA GLY A 168 0.81 -16.60 8.98
C GLY A 168 0.03 -16.34 7.71
N TYR A 169 0.56 -15.45 6.85
CA TYR A 169 -0.03 -15.05 5.58
C TYR A 169 1.03 -14.99 4.49
N ARG A 170 0.67 -15.38 3.26
CA ARG A 170 1.37 -15.04 2.03
C ARG A 170 0.34 -14.76 0.95
N VAL A 171 0.32 -13.54 0.43
CA VAL A 171 -0.49 -13.13 -0.72
C VAL A 171 0.45 -13.02 -1.92
N GLN A 172 0.31 -13.96 -2.85
CA GLN A 172 0.95 -13.97 -4.15
C GLN A 172 0.02 -13.22 -5.09
N PHE A 173 0.39 -11.96 -5.39
CA PHE A 173 -0.58 -11.03 -5.95
C PHE A 173 -0.61 -11.09 -7.48
N ASN A 174 0.54 -10.93 -8.14
CA ASN A 174 0.65 -10.97 -9.60
C ASN A 174 2.08 -11.34 -9.99
N ASN A 175 2.25 -12.27 -10.93
CA ASN A 175 3.55 -12.75 -11.43
C ASN A 175 3.78 -12.53 -12.92
N ALA A 176 2.95 -11.77 -13.61
CA ALA A 176 3.05 -11.55 -15.05
C ALA A 176 4.41 -11.01 -15.53
N ILE A 177 5.17 -10.34 -14.65
CA ILE A 177 6.49 -9.79 -15.02
C ILE A 177 7.67 -10.49 -14.34
N GLY A 178 7.43 -11.61 -13.65
CA GLY A 178 8.46 -12.40 -12.96
C GLY A 178 7.97 -13.04 -11.66
N PRO A 179 8.81 -13.77 -10.95
CA PRO A 179 8.43 -14.47 -9.72
C PRO A 179 7.83 -13.50 -8.69
N PHE A 180 6.88 -13.99 -7.91
CA PHE A 180 6.28 -13.20 -6.84
C PHE A 180 7.37 -12.64 -5.91
N LYS A 181 7.30 -11.36 -5.56
CA LYS A 181 8.33 -10.69 -4.77
C LYS A 181 7.72 -9.70 -3.79
N GLY A 182 8.08 -9.83 -2.50
CA GLY A 182 7.65 -8.89 -1.48
C GLY A 182 8.04 -9.32 -0.07
N GLY A 183 8.08 -8.35 0.86
CA GLY A 183 8.54 -8.55 2.23
C GLY A 183 7.61 -9.39 3.10
N LEU A 184 8.17 -9.92 4.20
CA LEU A 184 7.44 -10.50 5.32
C LEU A 184 7.41 -9.48 6.45
N ARG A 185 6.22 -9.24 7.04
CA ARG A 185 6.01 -8.34 8.17
C ARG A 185 5.60 -9.10 9.40
N PHE A 186 6.31 -8.89 10.51
CA PHE A 186 5.93 -9.46 11.80
C PHE A 186 5.53 -8.33 12.75
N GLN A 187 4.21 -8.15 12.90
CA GLN A 187 3.59 -7.18 13.79
C GLN A 187 2.24 -7.71 14.26
N LYS A 188 1.83 -7.37 15.47
CA LYS A 188 0.60 -7.86 16.12
C LYS A 188 -0.70 -7.55 15.35
N ASP A 189 -0.71 -6.52 14.52
CA ASP A 189 -1.87 -6.03 13.76
C ASP A 189 -1.90 -6.54 12.31
N VAL A 190 -0.96 -7.40 11.92
CA VAL A 190 -0.94 -8.02 10.58
C VAL A 190 -2.19 -8.87 10.37
N ASN A 191 -2.88 -8.60 9.27
CA ASN A 191 -4.08 -9.32 8.85
C ASN A 191 -4.13 -9.42 7.31
N LEU A 192 -5.16 -10.08 6.78
CA LEU A 192 -5.30 -10.29 5.33
C LEU A 192 -5.49 -8.98 4.55
N ASP A 193 -6.26 -8.03 5.07
CA ASP A 193 -6.48 -6.71 4.46
C ASP A 193 -5.16 -5.99 4.22
N THR A 194 -4.33 -5.90 5.28
CA THR A 194 -2.98 -5.31 5.19
C THR A 194 -2.09 -6.05 4.19
N MET A 195 -2.14 -7.38 4.14
CA MET A 195 -1.31 -8.16 3.22
C MET A 195 -1.76 -8.01 1.76
N LYS A 196 -3.07 -7.95 1.50
CA LYS A 196 -3.60 -7.67 0.15
C LYS A 196 -3.25 -6.27 -0.31
N PHE A 197 -3.50 -5.26 0.51
CA PHE A 197 -3.12 -3.88 0.24
C PHE A 197 -1.65 -3.75 -0.16
N LEU A 198 -0.74 -4.24 0.69
CA LEU A 198 0.69 -4.15 0.46
C LEU A 198 1.16 -5.01 -0.74
N GLY A 199 0.51 -6.15 -1.00
CA GLY A 199 0.81 -7.00 -2.16
C GLY A 199 0.41 -6.34 -3.48
N PHE A 200 -0.74 -5.70 -3.51
CA PHE A 200 -1.22 -4.92 -4.65
C PHE A 200 -0.26 -3.76 -4.98
N GLU A 201 0.09 -2.94 -4.00
CA GLU A 201 1.08 -1.87 -4.20
C GLU A 201 2.45 -2.39 -4.63
N GLN A 202 2.87 -3.55 -4.08
CA GLN A 202 4.15 -4.15 -4.41
C GLN A 202 4.23 -4.54 -5.90
N THR A 203 3.12 -4.94 -6.53
CA THR A 203 3.06 -5.23 -7.97
C THR A 203 3.47 -4.02 -8.80
N PHE A 204 2.90 -2.86 -8.54
CA PHE A 204 3.23 -1.62 -9.27
C PHE A 204 4.63 -1.10 -8.93
N LYS A 205 5.03 -1.21 -7.68
CA LYS A 205 6.37 -0.80 -7.25
C LYS A 205 7.47 -1.62 -7.91
N ASN A 206 7.31 -2.94 -7.97
CA ASN A 206 8.30 -3.83 -8.58
C ASN A 206 8.40 -3.61 -10.08
N SER A 207 7.26 -3.37 -10.75
CA SER A 207 7.22 -3.14 -12.20
C SER A 207 8.04 -1.92 -12.62
N LEU A 208 8.08 -0.86 -11.79
CA LEU A 208 8.88 0.35 -12.05
C LEU A 208 10.39 0.07 -12.08
N THR A 209 10.88 -0.93 -11.35
CA THR A 209 12.33 -1.23 -11.31
C THR A 209 12.87 -1.80 -12.62
N SER A 210 12.01 -2.20 -13.55
CA SER A 210 12.34 -2.96 -14.77
C SER A 210 12.97 -4.33 -14.54
N LEU A 211 13.15 -4.75 -13.30
CA LEU A 211 13.63 -6.09 -12.97
C LEU A 211 12.47 -7.11 -13.08
N PRO A 212 12.78 -8.39 -13.39
CA PRO A 212 11.76 -9.43 -13.53
C PRO A 212 11.25 -9.87 -12.14
N MET A 213 10.32 -9.10 -11.59
CA MET A 213 9.75 -9.34 -10.26
C MET A 213 8.27 -9.01 -10.26
N GLY A 214 7.44 -9.97 -9.95
CA GLY A 214 6.02 -9.80 -9.67
C GLY A 214 5.75 -9.17 -8.30
N GLY A 215 4.50 -9.20 -7.85
CA GLY A 215 4.07 -8.63 -6.57
C GLY A 215 3.63 -9.69 -5.58
N ALA A 216 4.07 -9.58 -4.33
CA ALA A 216 3.58 -10.38 -3.20
C ALA A 216 3.76 -9.64 -1.88
N LYS A 217 3.06 -10.12 -0.84
CA LYS A 217 3.27 -9.70 0.55
C LYS A 217 2.94 -10.84 1.50
N GLY A 218 3.64 -10.89 2.62
CA GLY A 218 3.36 -11.88 3.65
C GLY A 218 3.70 -11.37 5.04
N GLY A 219 3.48 -12.21 6.04
CA GLY A 219 3.78 -11.88 7.43
C GLY A 219 2.97 -12.68 8.41
N ALA A 220 2.98 -12.26 9.66
CA ALA A 220 2.21 -12.85 10.74
C ALA A 220 1.83 -11.82 11.80
N ASP A 221 0.75 -12.11 12.53
CA ASP A 221 0.30 -11.36 13.71
C ASP A 221 1.19 -11.62 14.94
N PHE A 222 2.50 -11.68 14.70
CA PHE A 222 3.55 -11.93 15.69
C PHE A 222 4.39 -10.66 15.90
N ASP A 223 4.54 -10.24 17.15
CA ASP A 223 5.37 -9.10 17.51
C ASP A 223 6.71 -9.60 18.09
N PRO A 224 7.83 -9.38 17.40
CA PRO A 224 9.17 -9.79 17.89
C PRO A 224 9.68 -8.88 19.01
N THR A 225 9.03 -7.73 19.29
CA THR A 225 9.49 -6.79 20.31
C THR A 225 9.51 -7.42 21.69
N GLY A 226 10.66 -7.34 22.37
CA GLY A 226 10.84 -7.87 23.71
C GLY A 226 10.95 -9.39 23.81
N LYS A 227 10.96 -10.12 22.68
CA LYS A 227 11.17 -11.57 22.64
C LYS A 227 12.66 -11.91 22.53
N SER A 228 13.03 -13.07 23.09
CA SER A 228 14.39 -13.58 22.97
C SER A 228 14.72 -14.04 21.55
N ASP A 229 16.01 -14.12 21.21
CA ASP A 229 16.46 -14.69 19.95
C ASP A 229 16.00 -16.13 19.75
N SER A 230 15.91 -16.91 20.84
CA SER A 230 15.44 -18.29 20.84
C SER A 230 13.94 -18.38 20.52
N GLU A 231 13.11 -17.50 21.08
CA GLU A 231 11.69 -17.41 20.77
C GLU A 231 11.45 -17.04 19.31
N ILE A 232 12.15 -16.00 18.82
CA ILE A 232 12.06 -15.54 17.43
C ILE A 232 12.52 -16.63 16.46
N MET A 233 13.59 -17.36 16.79
CA MET A 233 14.06 -18.48 15.99
C MET A 233 13.02 -19.60 15.89
N ARG A 234 12.42 -20.02 17.02
CA ARG A 234 11.35 -21.04 17.04
C ARG A 234 10.14 -20.61 16.22
N PHE A 235 9.75 -19.33 16.35
CA PHE A 235 8.67 -18.78 15.54
C PHE A 235 9.00 -18.81 14.03
N CYS A 236 10.17 -18.32 13.61
CA CYS A 236 10.63 -18.33 12.22
C CYS A 236 10.70 -19.75 11.64
N GLN A 237 11.16 -20.72 12.42
CA GLN A 237 11.22 -22.12 12.01
C GLN A 237 9.82 -22.70 11.78
N SER A 238 8.88 -22.45 12.70
CA SER A 238 7.49 -22.87 12.54
C SER A 238 6.82 -22.20 11.35
N PHE A 239 6.99 -20.89 11.20
CA PHE A 239 6.47 -20.12 10.06
C PHE A 239 6.99 -20.68 8.71
N MET A 240 8.30 -20.94 8.59
CA MET A 240 8.90 -21.46 7.38
C MET A 240 8.47 -22.90 7.08
N THR A 241 8.19 -23.70 8.09
CA THR A 241 7.70 -25.09 7.93
C THR A 241 6.37 -25.15 7.18
N GLU A 242 5.56 -24.11 7.23
CA GLU A 242 4.34 -23.99 6.42
C GLU A 242 4.61 -23.29 5.09
N LEU A 243 5.40 -22.20 5.09
CA LEU A 243 5.59 -21.35 3.93
C LEU A 243 6.43 -22.00 2.83
N TYR A 244 7.40 -22.89 3.14
CA TYR A 244 8.38 -23.41 2.19
C TYR A 244 7.77 -24.03 0.92
N ARG A 245 6.55 -24.57 1.01
CA ARG A 245 5.82 -25.21 -0.11
C ARG A 245 5.45 -24.24 -1.23
N TYR A 246 5.43 -22.96 -0.92
CA TYR A 246 4.86 -21.91 -1.78
C TYR A 246 5.91 -20.90 -2.25
N ILE A 247 7.18 -21.09 -1.86
CA ILE A 247 8.28 -20.19 -2.19
C ILE A 247 9.42 -20.93 -2.88
N GLY A 248 10.23 -20.20 -3.61
CA GLY A 248 11.39 -20.72 -4.33
C GLY A 248 12.06 -19.62 -5.14
N PRO A 249 13.33 -19.80 -5.57
CA PRO A 249 14.08 -18.77 -6.30
C PRO A 249 13.38 -18.23 -7.54
N ASP A 250 12.62 -19.08 -8.26
CA ASP A 250 11.96 -18.77 -9.52
C ASP A 250 10.44 -18.73 -9.40
N MET A 251 9.88 -18.90 -8.20
CA MET A 251 8.45 -18.92 -7.94
C MET A 251 7.99 -17.73 -7.10
N ASP A 252 8.52 -17.62 -5.89
CA ASP A 252 8.17 -16.58 -4.93
C ASP A 252 9.34 -16.32 -3.98
N VAL A 253 9.84 -15.08 -3.95
CA VAL A 253 11.03 -14.70 -3.21
C VAL A 253 10.70 -13.68 -2.13
N PRO A 254 10.38 -14.10 -0.90
CA PRO A 254 10.17 -13.19 0.22
C PRO A 254 11.43 -12.41 0.60
N ALA A 255 11.23 -11.28 1.30
CA ALA A 255 12.27 -10.41 1.82
C ALA A 255 11.94 -9.97 3.25
N GLY A 256 12.82 -9.20 3.88
CA GLY A 256 12.52 -8.51 5.12
C GLY A 256 11.57 -7.31 4.94
N ASP A 257 10.84 -7.01 6.00
CA ASP A 257 10.00 -5.82 6.20
C ASP A 257 9.95 -5.51 7.70
N MET A 258 8.98 -4.73 8.17
CA MET A 258 8.83 -4.39 9.59
C MET A 258 8.79 -5.66 10.46
N GLY A 259 9.62 -5.70 11.50
CA GLY A 259 9.77 -6.86 12.38
C GLY A 259 10.53 -8.06 11.77
N VAL A 260 11.02 -7.96 10.54
CA VAL A 260 11.80 -9.00 9.87
C VAL A 260 13.09 -8.40 9.30
N GLY A 261 14.15 -8.51 10.04
CA GLY A 261 15.49 -8.08 9.64
C GLY A 261 16.39 -9.25 9.21
N GLY A 262 17.70 -8.99 9.14
CA GLY A 262 18.69 -10.00 8.75
C GLY A 262 18.73 -11.23 9.66
N ARG A 263 18.43 -11.06 10.96
CA ARG A 263 18.31 -12.15 11.94
C ARG A 263 17.17 -13.09 11.58
N GLU A 264 15.97 -12.57 11.40
CA GLU A 264 14.77 -13.34 11.04
C GLU A 264 14.95 -14.02 9.68
N ILE A 265 15.48 -13.30 8.69
CA ILE A 265 15.80 -13.86 7.36
C ILE A 265 16.81 -15.01 7.50
N GLY A 266 17.80 -14.90 8.39
CA GLY A 266 18.74 -15.98 8.68
C GLY A 266 18.05 -17.23 9.23
N TYR A 267 17.15 -17.07 10.21
CA TYR A 267 16.41 -18.20 10.79
C TYR A 267 15.45 -18.85 9.78
N LEU A 268 14.77 -18.03 8.98
CA LEU A 268 13.88 -18.50 7.91
C LEU A 268 14.67 -19.29 6.84
N PHE A 269 15.81 -18.75 6.38
CA PHE A 269 16.65 -19.41 5.40
C PHE A 269 17.24 -20.74 5.92
N GLY A 270 17.71 -20.74 7.17
CA GLY A 270 18.25 -21.94 7.80
C GLY A 270 17.23 -23.07 7.87
N GLN A 271 15.98 -22.77 8.20
CA GLN A 271 14.88 -23.73 8.23
C GLN A 271 14.50 -24.20 6.81
N TYR A 272 14.37 -23.29 5.85
CA TYR A 272 14.08 -23.62 4.45
C TYR A 272 15.13 -24.62 3.91
N LYS A 273 16.41 -24.28 4.02
CA LYS A 273 17.51 -25.13 3.58
C LYS A 273 17.47 -26.52 4.21
N LYS A 274 17.12 -26.61 5.49
CA LYS A 274 17.02 -27.88 6.21
C LYS A 274 15.87 -28.74 5.69
N ILE A 275 14.72 -28.14 5.37
CA ILE A 275 13.54 -28.88 4.88
C ILE A 275 13.77 -29.35 3.43
N VAL A 276 14.22 -28.44 2.58
CA VAL A 276 14.38 -28.70 1.12
C VAL A 276 15.59 -29.60 0.83
N GLY A 277 16.61 -29.59 1.72
CA GLY A 277 17.83 -30.37 1.53
C GLY A 277 18.76 -29.80 0.45
N ALA A 278 18.55 -28.56 0.00
CA ALA A 278 19.32 -27.89 -1.04
C ALA A 278 19.74 -26.47 -0.61
N TYR A 279 20.84 -25.98 -1.17
CA TYR A 279 21.30 -24.60 -0.95
C TYR A 279 20.77 -23.67 -2.04
N GLU A 280 19.49 -23.34 -1.93
CA GLU A 280 18.78 -22.42 -2.83
C GLU A 280 18.83 -21.01 -2.25
N ASN A 281 19.98 -20.34 -2.31
CA ASN A 281 20.19 -19.03 -1.70
C ASN A 281 19.33 -17.90 -2.33
N GLY A 282 18.80 -18.10 -3.53
CA GLY A 282 17.87 -17.19 -4.18
C GLY A 282 16.44 -17.15 -3.60
N VAL A 283 16.09 -18.08 -2.68
CA VAL A 283 14.71 -18.18 -2.14
C VAL A 283 14.28 -16.99 -1.28
N LEU A 284 15.22 -16.28 -0.68
CA LEU A 284 14.97 -15.11 0.18
C LEU A 284 15.97 -14.01 -0.13
N THR A 285 15.57 -12.75 0.02
CA THR A 285 16.48 -11.60 -0.04
C THR A 285 16.54 -10.84 1.29
N GLY A 286 17.60 -10.03 1.45
CA GLY A 286 17.93 -9.39 2.73
C GLY A 286 18.75 -10.29 3.64
N LYS A 287 19.42 -11.27 3.05
CA LYS A 287 20.33 -12.20 3.75
C LYS A 287 21.58 -11.48 4.25
N GLY A 288 22.25 -12.08 5.22
CA GLY A 288 23.60 -11.70 5.62
C GLY A 288 24.62 -11.97 4.50
N LEU A 289 25.69 -11.19 4.45
CA LEU A 289 26.74 -11.32 3.42
C LEU A 289 27.39 -12.71 3.42
N SER A 290 27.48 -13.39 4.57
CA SER A 290 28.07 -14.73 4.71
C SER A 290 27.25 -15.84 4.03
N PHE A 291 26.02 -15.60 3.61
CA PHE A 291 25.16 -16.61 2.97
C PHE A 291 24.33 -16.08 1.80
N GLY A 292 24.92 -15.21 1.02
CA GLY A 292 24.36 -14.77 -0.27
C GLY A 292 23.61 -13.45 -0.26
N GLY A 293 23.81 -12.61 0.77
CA GLY A 293 23.30 -11.25 0.82
C GLY A 293 24.06 -10.28 -0.10
N SER A 294 23.46 -9.17 -0.44
CA SER A 294 24.06 -8.10 -1.25
C SER A 294 24.57 -6.94 -0.39
N LEU A 295 25.69 -6.38 -0.80
CA LEU A 295 26.16 -5.07 -0.32
C LEU A 295 25.11 -3.98 -0.60
N ILE A 296 25.19 -2.86 0.09
CA ILE A 296 24.29 -1.69 -0.03
C ILE A 296 22.84 -1.96 0.43
N ARG A 297 22.41 -3.19 0.65
CA ARG A 297 21.01 -3.48 1.01
C ARG A 297 20.48 -2.66 2.20
N PRO A 298 21.22 -2.44 3.31
CA PRO A 298 20.74 -1.62 4.43
C PRO A 298 20.46 -0.15 4.06
N GLU A 299 21.33 0.45 3.25
CA GLU A 299 21.24 1.85 2.82
C GLU A 299 20.41 2.07 1.54
N ALA A 300 20.06 1.00 0.84
CA ALA A 300 19.50 1.04 -0.52
C ALA A 300 18.26 1.90 -0.69
N THR A 301 17.35 1.92 0.28
CA THR A 301 16.14 2.72 0.21
C THR A 301 16.48 4.22 0.25
N GLY A 302 17.35 4.63 1.15
CA GLY A 302 17.80 6.01 1.25
C GLY A 302 18.66 6.44 0.04
N PHE A 303 19.55 5.57 -0.44
CA PHE A 303 20.34 5.82 -1.65
C PHE A 303 19.43 6.01 -2.86
N GLY A 304 18.50 5.08 -3.07
CA GLY A 304 17.53 5.16 -4.17
C GLY A 304 16.68 6.42 -4.11
N ALA A 305 16.16 6.77 -2.94
CA ALA A 305 15.38 7.99 -2.75
C ALA A 305 16.16 9.25 -3.13
N THR A 306 17.45 9.28 -2.83
CA THR A 306 18.32 10.40 -3.19
C THR A 306 18.61 10.44 -4.69
N TYR A 307 18.85 9.29 -5.32
CA TYR A 307 19.05 9.21 -6.78
C TYR A 307 17.79 9.61 -7.57
N PHE A 308 16.62 9.13 -7.14
CA PHE A 308 15.36 9.52 -7.77
C PHE A 308 15.13 11.04 -7.66
N LEU A 309 15.34 11.60 -6.47
CA LEU A 309 15.22 13.04 -6.25
C LEU A 309 16.21 13.85 -7.11
N ASP A 310 17.44 13.37 -7.28
CA ASP A 310 18.44 14.02 -8.13
C ASP A 310 17.95 14.15 -9.59
N GLU A 311 17.27 13.11 -10.10
CA GLU A 311 16.66 13.17 -11.44
C GLU A 311 15.44 14.10 -11.49
N VAL A 312 14.62 14.13 -10.45
CA VAL A 312 13.50 15.09 -10.32
C VAL A 312 14.02 16.54 -10.33
N LEU A 313 15.07 16.83 -9.56
CA LEU A 313 15.67 18.16 -9.52
C LEU A 313 16.28 18.55 -10.87
N LYS A 314 16.97 17.64 -11.55
CA LYS A 314 17.51 17.88 -12.91
C LYS A 314 16.41 18.19 -13.93
N HIS A 315 15.27 17.49 -13.84
CA HIS A 315 14.11 17.79 -14.68
C HIS A 315 13.58 19.21 -14.47
N GLU A 316 13.60 19.70 -13.24
CA GLU A 316 13.22 21.08 -12.87
C GLU A 316 14.33 22.12 -13.15
N GLY A 317 15.46 21.72 -13.74
CA GLY A 317 16.61 22.60 -14.00
C GLY A 317 17.43 22.94 -12.75
N GLU A 318 17.29 22.16 -11.70
CA GLU A 318 17.90 22.34 -10.39
C GLU A 318 19.00 21.30 -10.12
N GLN A 319 19.78 21.49 -9.07
CA GLN A 319 20.78 20.53 -8.62
C GLN A 319 20.63 20.21 -7.13
N LEU A 320 20.99 19.00 -6.72
CA LEU A 320 20.91 18.55 -5.33
C LEU A 320 21.98 19.22 -4.45
N ALA A 321 23.18 19.44 -5.01
CA ALA A 321 24.29 20.05 -4.31
C ALA A 321 23.92 21.45 -3.77
N GLY A 322 24.26 21.71 -2.53
CA GLY A 322 23.98 22.97 -1.83
C GLY A 322 22.59 23.11 -1.24
N LYS A 323 21.65 22.20 -1.54
CA LYS A 323 20.30 22.22 -0.95
C LYS A 323 20.30 21.67 0.46
N THR A 324 19.36 22.19 1.28
CA THR A 324 19.11 21.77 2.65
C THR A 324 17.97 20.76 2.72
N PHE A 325 18.13 19.75 3.59
CA PHE A 325 17.21 18.62 3.71
C PHE A 325 16.67 18.48 5.12
N CYS A 326 15.35 18.39 5.25
CA CYS A 326 14.66 18.05 6.48
C CYS A 326 14.25 16.59 6.45
N LEU A 327 14.87 15.73 7.26
CA LEU A 327 14.61 14.30 7.36
C LEU A 327 13.90 13.95 8.66
N SER A 328 13.02 12.95 8.61
CA SER A 328 12.54 12.24 9.82
C SER A 328 13.20 10.89 9.99
N GLY A 329 13.24 10.42 11.23
CA GLY A 329 13.85 9.14 11.60
C GLY A 329 15.38 9.20 11.69
N PHE A 330 15.97 8.09 12.16
CA PHE A 330 17.40 7.80 12.16
C PHE A 330 17.68 6.29 11.93
N GLY A 331 16.70 5.59 11.35
CA GLY A 331 16.83 4.19 10.93
C GLY A 331 17.62 4.03 9.62
N ASN A 332 17.63 2.80 9.05
CA ASN A 332 18.36 2.49 7.81
C ASN A 332 18.04 3.45 6.67
N VAL A 333 16.78 3.82 6.53
CA VAL A 333 16.31 4.69 5.43
C VAL A 333 16.89 6.09 5.57
N ALA A 334 16.70 6.71 6.74
CA ALA A 334 17.23 8.05 7.02
C ALA A 334 18.77 8.05 7.00
N TRP A 335 19.42 7.04 7.55
CA TRP A 335 20.86 6.88 7.49
C TRP A 335 21.39 6.79 6.06
N GLY A 336 20.80 5.94 5.22
CA GLY A 336 21.17 5.85 3.82
C GLY A 336 20.93 7.16 3.06
N ALA A 337 19.79 7.82 3.28
CA ALA A 337 19.50 9.11 2.67
C ALA A 337 20.52 10.17 3.09
N ALA A 338 20.79 10.33 4.39
CA ALA A 338 21.76 11.31 4.90
C ALA A 338 23.16 11.08 4.31
N LYS A 339 23.59 9.81 4.22
CA LYS A 339 24.87 9.44 3.62
C LYS A 339 24.95 9.84 2.15
N LYS A 340 23.96 9.45 1.34
CA LYS A 340 23.99 9.73 -0.10
C LYS A 340 23.78 11.22 -0.42
N ILE A 341 22.94 11.93 0.33
CA ILE A 341 22.77 13.37 0.22
C ILE A 341 24.10 14.09 0.48
N SER A 342 24.80 13.71 1.55
CA SER A 342 26.12 14.28 1.89
C SER A 342 27.17 13.98 0.81
N GLU A 343 27.20 12.75 0.27
CA GLU A 343 28.09 12.36 -0.85
C GLU A 343 27.83 13.18 -2.13
N LEU A 344 26.60 13.61 -2.38
CA LEU A 344 26.19 14.43 -3.53
C LEU A 344 26.21 15.94 -3.24
N GLY A 345 26.73 16.37 -2.08
CA GLY A 345 26.92 17.78 -1.74
C GLY A 345 25.69 18.49 -1.17
N GLY A 346 24.63 17.76 -0.82
CA GLY A 346 23.49 18.30 -0.08
C GLY A 346 23.73 18.31 1.44
N LYS A 347 22.92 19.04 2.18
CA LYS A 347 23.06 19.25 3.63
C LYS A 347 21.81 18.79 4.38
N VAL A 348 21.91 17.70 5.12
CA VAL A 348 20.85 17.22 6.02
C VAL A 348 20.93 18.00 7.33
N ILE A 349 19.85 18.69 7.71
CA ILE A 349 19.82 19.56 8.88
C ILE A 349 18.91 19.04 10.00
N THR A 350 18.12 17.99 9.79
CA THR A 350 17.29 17.40 10.83
C THR A 350 17.35 15.88 10.83
N LEU A 351 17.20 15.31 12.01
CA LEU A 351 16.82 13.93 12.27
C LEU A 351 15.71 13.94 13.31
N SER A 352 14.83 12.93 13.32
CA SER A 352 13.78 12.86 14.34
C SER A 352 13.63 11.46 14.93
N GLY A 353 13.13 11.40 16.15
CA GLY A 353 12.79 10.17 16.86
C GLY A 353 11.42 10.28 17.54
N PRO A 354 11.00 9.26 18.29
CA PRO A 354 9.78 9.33 19.08
C PRO A 354 9.81 10.43 20.16
N ASP A 355 11.01 10.82 20.59
CA ASP A 355 11.28 11.82 21.64
C ASP A 355 11.28 13.26 21.12
N GLY A 356 11.40 13.48 19.78
CA GLY A 356 11.45 14.81 19.19
C GLY A 356 12.29 14.87 17.92
N TYR A 357 12.86 16.02 17.63
CA TYR A 357 13.78 16.20 16.50
C TYR A 357 14.99 17.07 16.88
N ILE A 358 16.07 16.94 16.10
CA ILE A 358 17.25 17.80 16.19
C ILE A 358 17.30 18.78 15.02
N VAL A 359 17.95 19.94 15.24
CA VAL A 359 18.36 20.84 14.17
C VAL A 359 19.88 21.03 14.25
N ASP A 360 20.57 20.51 13.24
CA ASP A 360 22.01 20.61 13.09
C ASP A 360 22.35 21.49 11.87
N ASN A 361 22.58 22.77 12.13
CA ASN A 361 22.88 23.74 11.08
C ASN A 361 24.22 23.50 10.38
N ASP A 362 25.15 22.76 11.00
CA ASP A 362 26.42 22.35 10.38
C ASP A 362 26.22 21.19 9.40
N GLY A 363 25.13 20.46 9.58
CA GLY A 363 24.75 19.31 8.75
C GLY A 363 25.21 17.98 9.31
N VAL A 364 24.41 16.94 8.99
CA VAL A 364 24.68 15.55 9.35
C VAL A 364 25.62 14.95 8.30
N SER A 365 26.91 14.90 8.57
CA SER A 365 27.94 14.39 7.66
C SER A 365 29.11 13.73 8.44
N GLY A 366 29.94 12.95 7.74
CA GLY A 366 31.14 12.32 8.35
C GLY A 366 30.78 11.45 9.56
N GLU A 367 31.47 11.65 10.69
CA GLU A 367 31.25 10.88 11.92
C GLU A 367 29.83 10.94 12.47
N LYS A 368 29.08 12.01 12.16
CA LYS A 368 27.68 12.17 12.57
C LYS A 368 26.79 11.11 11.90
N ILE A 369 27.08 10.75 10.65
CA ILE A 369 26.41 9.66 9.92
C ILE A 369 26.72 8.30 10.56
N ASP A 370 27.98 8.06 10.92
CA ASP A 370 28.38 6.82 11.58
C ASP A 370 27.71 6.70 12.96
N TYR A 371 27.58 7.79 13.68
CA TYR A 371 26.88 7.83 14.96
C TYR A 371 25.40 7.46 14.87
N MET A 372 24.72 7.69 13.74
CA MET A 372 23.35 7.21 13.55
C MET A 372 23.26 5.68 13.68
N LEU A 373 24.30 4.93 13.27
CA LEU A 373 24.34 3.48 13.47
C LEU A 373 24.51 3.09 14.94
N GLU A 374 25.33 3.83 15.70
CA GLU A 374 25.50 3.63 17.14
C GLU A 374 24.19 3.88 17.89
N MET A 375 23.50 4.98 17.57
CA MET A 375 22.18 5.30 18.14
C MET A 375 21.17 4.17 17.90
N ARG A 376 21.14 3.60 16.69
CA ARG A 376 20.30 2.44 16.38
C ARG A 376 20.68 1.22 17.20
N ALA A 377 21.98 0.89 17.28
CA ALA A 377 22.47 -0.27 18.03
C ALA A 377 22.18 -0.16 19.53
N SER A 378 22.07 1.06 20.06
CA SER A 378 21.73 1.30 21.47
C SER A 378 20.34 0.83 21.90
N ASN A 379 19.41 0.67 20.95
CA ASN A 379 17.98 0.36 21.16
C ASN A 379 17.22 1.36 22.07
N ARG A 380 17.83 2.50 22.44
CA ARG A 380 17.19 3.52 23.28
C ARG A 380 16.11 4.31 22.54
N ASN A 381 16.21 4.33 21.22
CA ASN A 381 15.27 4.99 20.31
C ASN A 381 15.08 6.50 20.62
N LYS A 382 16.17 7.20 20.97
CA LYS A 382 16.20 8.62 21.33
C LYS A 382 17.09 9.41 20.37
N VAL A 383 16.51 10.41 19.70
CA VAL A 383 17.29 11.33 18.85
C VAL A 383 18.02 12.40 19.67
N GLN A 384 17.59 12.63 20.90
CA GLN A 384 18.28 13.53 21.85
C GLN A 384 19.74 13.14 22.06
N ASP A 385 20.08 11.84 22.03
CA ASP A 385 21.46 11.36 22.16
C ASP A 385 22.42 11.97 21.12
N TYR A 386 21.90 12.28 19.92
CA TYR A 386 22.66 12.99 18.89
C TYR A 386 22.95 14.44 19.30
N ALA A 387 21.93 15.15 19.77
CA ALA A 387 22.10 16.55 20.23
C ALA A 387 23.05 16.64 21.40
N ASP A 388 22.97 15.73 22.36
CA ASP A 388 23.86 15.68 23.53
C ASP A 388 25.32 15.44 23.10
N LYS A 389 25.57 14.63 22.06
CA LYS A 389 26.93 14.32 21.56
C LYS A 389 27.53 15.48 20.76
N PHE A 390 26.74 16.08 19.85
CA PHE A 390 27.25 17.06 18.89
C PHE A 390 26.91 18.50 19.21
N GLY A 391 26.19 18.77 20.30
CA GLY A 391 25.89 20.13 20.78
C GLY A 391 24.92 20.91 19.89
N CYS A 392 24.03 20.23 19.15
CA CYS A 392 23.02 20.88 18.32
C CYS A 392 21.68 21.05 19.07
N GLU A 393 20.73 21.78 18.46
CA GLU A 393 19.42 22.03 19.04
C GLU A 393 18.60 20.73 19.09
N PHE A 394 17.91 20.49 20.22
CA PHE A 394 16.92 19.44 20.38
C PHE A 394 15.55 20.02 20.75
N VAL A 395 14.51 19.63 20.02
CA VAL A 395 13.12 20.06 20.24
C VAL A 395 12.28 18.85 20.63
N ALA A 396 11.96 18.76 21.93
CA ALA A 396 11.25 17.62 22.50
C ALA A 396 9.78 17.54 22.06
N GLY A 397 9.29 16.34 21.78
CA GLY A 397 7.87 16.00 21.58
C GLY A 397 7.22 16.62 20.34
N LYS A 398 8.00 17.22 19.42
CA LYS A 398 7.51 17.81 18.18
C LYS A 398 8.06 17.10 16.95
N LYS A 399 7.40 17.33 15.80
CA LYS A 399 7.86 16.92 14.46
C LYS A 399 8.60 18.10 13.80
N PRO A 400 9.54 17.85 12.86
CA PRO A 400 10.22 18.94 12.15
C PRO A 400 9.34 19.61 11.09
N TRP A 401 8.26 18.96 10.67
CA TRP A 401 7.37 19.40 9.59
C TRP A 401 6.73 20.77 9.91
N GLY A 402 6.91 21.73 9.02
CA GLY A 402 6.41 23.08 9.21
C GLY A 402 7.11 23.90 10.31
N ASN A 403 8.14 23.35 10.98
CA ASN A 403 8.89 24.03 12.03
C ASN A 403 10.34 24.37 11.61
N VAL A 404 10.91 23.65 10.65
CA VAL A 404 12.29 23.86 10.19
C VAL A 404 12.28 24.20 8.69
N LYS A 405 12.80 25.37 8.32
CA LYS A 405 12.91 25.74 6.91
C LYS A 405 14.00 24.92 6.22
N ALA A 406 13.65 24.21 5.15
CA ALA A 406 14.57 23.49 4.30
C ALA A 406 14.06 23.51 2.84
N ASP A 407 14.95 23.27 1.89
CA ASP A 407 14.59 23.19 0.47
C ASP A 407 13.81 21.93 0.15
N ILE A 408 14.08 20.83 0.84
CA ILE A 408 13.49 19.51 0.55
C ILE A 408 13.11 18.83 1.87
N TYR A 409 11.88 18.34 1.93
CA TYR A 409 11.42 17.48 3.03
C TYR A 409 11.43 16.01 2.59
N MET A 410 12.00 15.14 3.45
CA MET A 410 12.11 13.71 3.20
C MET A 410 11.60 12.91 4.42
N PRO A 411 10.32 12.57 4.48
CA PRO A 411 9.78 11.72 5.55
C PRO A 411 10.29 10.28 5.37
N CYS A 412 11.18 9.85 6.29
CA CYS A 412 11.87 8.55 6.24
C CYS A 412 11.42 7.58 7.36
N ALA A 413 10.52 8.00 8.27
CA ALA A 413 10.26 7.25 9.49
C ALA A 413 9.06 6.31 9.40
N ARG A 414 7.87 6.80 9.12
CA ARG A 414 6.63 6.00 9.22
C ARG A 414 5.51 6.48 8.30
N GLN A 415 4.51 5.61 8.18
CA GLN A 415 3.25 5.92 7.49
C GLN A 415 2.47 7.02 8.21
N ASN A 416 1.78 7.89 7.45
CA ASN A 416 0.91 8.97 7.95
C ASN A 416 1.60 9.89 8.98
N GLU A 417 2.86 10.19 8.77
CA GLU A 417 3.58 11.12 9.66
C GLU A 417 3.35 12.60 9.31
N ILE A 418 2.94 12.91 8.07
CA ILE A 418 2.57 14.25 7.60
C ILE A 418 1.06 14.30 7.41
N LEU A 419 0.39 15.12 8.23
CA LEU A 419 -1.04 15.36 8.20
C LEU A 419 -1.35 16.69 7.48
N LEU A 420 -2.62 17.00 7.26
CA LEU A 420 -3.03 18.24 6.61
C LEU A 420 -2.49 19.50 7.31
N GLU A 421 -2.49 19.52 8.64
CA GLU A 421 -1.95 20.61 9.44
C GLU A 421 -0.44 20.82 9.22
N ASP A 422 0.32 19.72 9.13
CA ASP A 422 1.75 19.77 8.80
C ASP A 422 1.95 20.32 7.37
N ALA A 423 1.15 19.87 6.40
CA ALA A 423 1.18 20.34 5.02
C ALA A 423 0.88 21.85 4.90
N GLN A 424 -0.11 22.34 5.65
CA GLN A 424 -0.44 23.75 5.71
C GLN A 424 0.73 24.59 6.29
N ALA A 425 1.42 24.08 7.29
CA ALA A 425 2.60 24.72 7.86
C ALA A 425 3.78 24.70 6.88
N MET A 426 3.99 23.62 6.13
CA MET A 426 5.02 23.51 5.09
C MET A 426 4.82 24.57 3.98
N VAL A 427 3.59 24.74 3.49
CA VAL A 427 3.26 25.78 2.48
C VAL A 427 3.55 27.18 3.02
N LYS A 428 3.20 27.46 4.28
CA LYS A 428 3.51 28.75 4.92
C LYS A 428 5.01 29.03 5.03
N LEU A 429 5.84 27.99 5.21
CA LEU A 429 7.31 28.11 5.22
C LEU A 429 7.90 28.22 3.80
N GLY A 430 7.10 27.98 2.76
CA GLY A 430 7.55 28.00 1.38
C GLY A 430 8.44 26.81 1.02
N VAL A 431 8.16 25.60 1.54
CA VAL A 431 8.87 24.37 1.20
C VAL A 431 8.46 23.94 -0.22
N PRO A 432 9.38 23.87 -1.20
CA PRO A 432 9.01 23.61 -2.57
C PRO A 432 8.86 22.13 -2.92
N VAL A 433 9.53 21.21 -2.19
CA VAL A 433 9.62 19.80 -2.54
C VAL A 433 9.37 18.89 -1.33
N LEU A 434 8.44 17.95 -1.49
CA LEU A 434 8.23 16.81 -0.59
C LEU A 434 8.62 15.52 -1.31
N ASN A 435 9.73 14.89 -0.88
CA ASN A 435 10.20 13.62 -1.42
C ASN A 435 9.81 12.47 -0.48
N GLU A 436 8.73 11.75 -0.77
CA GLU A 436 8.17 10.71 0.07
C GLU A 436 9.04 9.45 0.10
N VAL A 437 9.73 9.19 1.21
CA VAL A 437 10.66 8.04 1.32
C VAL A 437 10.04 6.85 2.07
N ALA A 438 9.36 7.07 3.19
CA ALA A 438 8.61 6.01 3.87
C ALA A 438 7.42 5.53 2.99
N ASN A 439 6.81 4.40 3.34
CA ASN A 439 5.58 3.99 2.65
C ASN A 439 4.42 4.88 3.10
N MET A 440 3.79 5.59 2.15
CA MET A 440 2.65 6.49 2.39
C MET A 440 2.85 7.40 3.63
N PRO A 441 3.93 8.21 3.69
CA PRO A 441 4.22 9.00 4.87
C PRO A 441 3.27 10.20 5.02
N THR A 442 2.63 10.62 3.94
CA THR A 442 1.72 11.76 3.87
C THR A 442 0.31 11.28 3.59
N THR A 443 -0.68 11.86 4.27
CA THR A 443 -2.09 11.53 4.01
C THR A 443 -2.53 12.07 2.65
N ASN A 444 -3.48 11.41 1.99
CA ASN A 444 -3.97 11.82 0.67
C ASN A 444 -4.51 13.23 0.64
N GLU A 445 -5.18 13.66 1.71
CA GLU A 445 -5.66 15.02 1.87
C GLU A 445 -4.50 16.02 1.91
N ALA A 446 -3.42 15.70 2.62
CA ALA A 446 -2.21 16.52 2.67
C ALA A 446 -1.49 16.56 1.31
N ILE A 447 -1.40 15.44 0.58
CA ILE A 447 -0.83 15.40 -0.78
C ILE A 447 -1.62 16.31 -1.72
N ALA A 448 -2.96 16.18 -1.75
CA ALA A 448 -3.81 17.01 -2.59
C ALA A 448 -3.67 18.51 -2.25
N PHE A 449 -3.59 18.85 -0.96
CA PHE A 449 -3.37 20.21 -0.51
C PHE A 449 -2.01 20.75 -0.97
N LEU A 450 -0.91 20.01 -0.79
CA LEU A 450 0.44 20.41 -1.20
C LEU A 450 0.51 20.64 -2.71
N GLN A 451 -0.01 19.70 -3.51
CA GLN A 451 -0.03 19.80 -4.97
C GLN A 451 -0.84 21.01 -5.45
N SER A 452 -1.99 21.29 -4.83
CA SER A 452 -2.82 22.46 -5.18
C SER A 452 -2.15 23.81 -4.86
N HIS A 453 -1.11 23.81 -4.00
CA HIS A 453 -0.31 24.98 -3.66
C HIS A 453 1.07 24.99 -4.34
N GLY A 454 1.27 24.16 -5.37
CA GLY A 454 2.49 24.17 -6.17
C GLY A 454 3.70 23.49 -5.51
N VAL A 455 3.52 22.71 -4.45
CA VAL A 455 4.58 21.88 -3.87
C VAL A 455 4.74 20.63 -4.73
N LEU A 456 5.96 20.36 -5.18
CA LEU A 456 6.29 19.14 -5.90
C LEU A 456 6.29 17.94 -4.94
N VAL A 457 5.37 17.01 -5.13
CA VAL A 457 5.27 15.78 -4.34
C VAL A 457 5.70 14.59 -5.18
N THR A 458 6.69 13.83 -4.70
CA THR A 458 7.15 12.61 -5.38
C THR A 458 6.45 11.36 -4.83
N PRO A 459 6.20 10.33 -5.66
CA PRO A 459 5.45 9.15 -5.24
C PRO A 459 6.30 8.19 -4.40
N SER A 460 5.85 7.86 -3.20
CA SER A 460 6.57 6.98 -2.27
C SER A 460 6.97 5.64 -2.89
N LYS A 461 6.11 5.03 -3.72
CA LYS A 461 6.38 3.74 -4.39
C LYS A 461 7.55 3.78 -5.38
N ALA A 462 7.81 4.91 -6.01
CA ALA A 462 8.97 5.12 -6.89
C ALA A 462 10.21 5.50 -6.06
N VAL A 463 10.06 6.47 -5.18
CA VAL A 463 11.15 7.01 -4.34
C VAL A 463 11.82 5.91 -3.50
N ASN A 464 11.03 5.08 -2.83
CA ASN A 464 11.57 4.03 -1.96
C ASN A 464 11.81 2.69 -2.67
N ALA A 465 11.76 2.65 -3.99
CA ALA A 465 12.01 1.43 -4.77
C ALA A 465 13.46 0.93 -4.67
N GLY A 466 14.40 1.75 -4.19
CA GLY A 466 15.80 1.35 -4.03
C GLY A 466 16.00 0.09 -3.20
N GLY A 467 15.20 -0.10 -2.15
CA GLY A 467 15.25 -1.32 -1.33
C GLY A 467 14.87 -2.58 -2.10
N VAL A 468 13.79 -2.56 -2.88
CA VAL A 468 13.38 -3.72 -3.70
C VAL A 468 14.26 -3.87 -4.93
N ALA A 469 14.74 -2.78 -5.53
CA ALA A 469 15.72 -2.83 -6.62
C ALA A 469 16.98 -3.58 -6.18
N THR A 470 17.57 -3.23 -5.03
CA THR A 470 18.74 -3.96 -4.50
C THR A 470 18.39 -5.40 -4.13
N SER A 471 17.15 -5.68 -3.69
CA SER A 471 16.72 -7.09 -3.51
C SER A 471 16.70 -7.86 -4.84
N GLY A 472 16.27 -7.24 -5.95
CA GLY A 472 16.37 -7.84 -7.28
C GLY A 472 17.80 -8.03 -7.75
N LEU A 473 18.70 -7.08 -7.44
CA LEU A 473 20.13 -7.25 -7.69
C LEU A 473 20.74 -8.39 -6.85
N GLU A 474 20.26 -8.59 -5.61
CA GLU A 474 20.63 -9.77 -4.79
C GLU A 474 20.16 -11.07 -5.45
N MET A 475 18.95 -11.12 -6.01
CA MET A 475 18.48 -12.28 -6.76
C MET A 475 19.40 -12.57 -7.96
N SER A 476 19.80 -11.56 -8.74
CA SER A 476 20.73 -11.72 -9.86
C SER A 476 22.07 -12.28 -9.40
N GLN A 477 22.68 -11.73 -8.36
CA GLN A 477 23.93 -12.24 -7.77
C GLN A 477 23.79 -13.69 -7.31
N ASN A 478 22.63 -14.05 -6.71
CA ASN A 478 22.38 -15.42 -6.26
C ASN A 478 22.23 -16.40 -7.45
N SER A 479 21.60 -15.98 -8.55
CA SER A 479 21.47 -16.79 -9.77
C SER A 479 22.82 -17.00 -10.46
N GLU A 480 23.66 -15.97 -10.52
CA GLU A 480 25.03 -16.05 -11.04
C GLU A 480 26.00 -16.80 -10.11
N ARG A 481 25.65 -16.95 -8.82
CA ARG A 481 26.50 -17.43 -7.73
C ARG A 481 27.74 -16.58 -7.53
N LEU A 482 27.65 -15.29 -7.78
CA LEU A 482 28.69 -14.29 -7.62
C LEU A 482 28.26 -13.23 -6.59
N ALA A 483 29.25 -12.57 -6.00
CA ALA A 483 29.05 -11.36 -5.21
C ALA A 483 29.63 -10.17 -5.98
N TRP A 484 28.85 -9.11 -6.14
CA TRP A 484 29.30 -7.87 -6.76
C TRP A 484 29.91 -6.93 -5.71
N THR A 485 30.81 -6.06 -6.17
CA THR A 485 31.40 -5.02 -5.32
C THR A 485 30.36 -3.98 -4.94
N ARG A 486 30.68 -3.14 -3.95
CA ARG A 486 29.82 -2.03 -3.51
C ARG A 486 29.54 -1.06 -4.66
N GLU A 487 30.56 -0.76 -5.44
CA GLU A 487 30.51 0.16 -6.58
C GLU A 487 29.61 -0.37 -7.71
N GLU A 488 29.69 -1.68 -7.99
CA GLU A 488 28.82 -2.32 -9.00
C GLU A 488 27.35 -2.30 -8.58
N VAL A 489 27.06 -2.61 -7.31
CA VAL A 489 25.68 -2.57 -6.79
C VAL A 489 25.15 -1.14 -6.78
N ASP A 490 25.96 -0.15 -6.35
CA ASP A 490 25.57 1.26 -6.29
C ASP A 490 25.31 1.83 -7.69
N ALA A 491 26.17 1.53 -8.65
CA ALA A 491 26.02 1.95 -10.05
C ALA A 491 24.74 1.38 -10.67
N LYS A 492 24.46 0.08 -10.46
CA LYS A 492 23.22 -0.56 -10.95
C LYS A 492 21.98 0.02 -10.26
N LEU A 493 22.03 0.24 -8.95
CA LEU A 493 20.95 0.89 -8.21
C LEU A 493 20.65 2.29 -8.77
N LYS A 494 21.69 3.11 -8.99
CA LYS A 494 21.54 4.44 -9.60
C LYS A 494 20.86 4.37 -10.97
N GLN A 495 21.29 3.46 -11.85
CA GLN A 495 20.69 3.28 -13.17
C GLN A 495 19.21 2.88 -13.10
N ILE A 496 18.85 1.99 -12.15
CA ILE A 496 17.45 1.60 -11.94
C ILE A 496 16.62 2.81 -11.52
N MET A 497 17.11 3.64 -10.59
CA MET A 497 16.37 4.82 -10.13
C MET A 497 16.20 5.88 -11.20
N ILE A 498 17.22 6.09 -12.05
CA ILE A 498 17.13 6.92 -13.26
C ILE A 498 16.05 6.36 -14.20
N GLY A 499 16.08 5.05 -14.46
CA GLY A 499 15.10 4.36 -15.31
C GLY A 499 13.67 4.47 -14.78
N ILE A 500 13.47 4.45 -13.46
CA ILE A 500 12.14 4.66 -12.84
C ILE A 500 11.62 6.07 -13.15
N HIS A 501 12.44 7.11 -12.99
CA HIS A 501 12.06 8.47 -13.31
C HIS A 501 11.73 8.63 -14.79
N THR A 502 12.56 8.10 -15.68
CA THR A 502 12.33 8.12 -17.14
C THR A 502 11.00 7.47 -17.51
N GLN A 503 10.71 6.26 -17.01
CA GLN A 503 9.45 5.56 -17.28
C GLN A 503 8.22 6.36 -16.82
N ILE A 504 8.32 7.05 -15.67
CA ILE A 504 7.26 7.92 -15.17
C ILE A 504 7.03 9.10 -16.13
N CYS A 505 8.09 9.77 -16.57
CA CYS A 505 8.00 10.88 -17.53
C CYS A 505 7.43 10.40 -18.87
N ASP A 506 7.88 9.27 -19.39
CA ASP A 506 7.38 8.68 -20.63
C ASP A 506 5.88 8.36 -20.55
N ALA A 507 5.43 7.82 -19.43
CA ALA A 507 4.01 7.55 -19.19
C ALA A 507 3.19 8.86 -19.15
N LEU A 508 3.64 9.88 -18.44
CA LEU A 508 2.98 11.18 -18.40
C LEU A 508 2.87 11.80 -19.79
N ASN A 509 3.95 11.77 -20.57
CA ASN A 509 3.98 12.28 -21.94
C ASN A 509 3.03 11.51 -22.87
N ALA A 510 2.99 10.18 -22.76
CA ALA A 510 2.13 9.33 -23.58
C ALA A 510 0.63 9.63 -23.38
N TYR A 511 0.25 10.07 -22.20
CA TYR A 511 -1.15 10.44 -21.87
C TYR A 511 -1.39 11.96 -21.83
N GLY A 512 -0.42 12.78 -22.27
CA GLY A 512 -0.55 14.25 -22.33
C GLY A 512 -0.78 14.91 -20.97
N MET A 513 -0.24 14.32 -19.90
CA MET A 513 -0.42 14.79 -18.53
C MET A 513 0.70 15.75 -18.11
N ASN A 514 0.37 16.68 -17.24
CA ASN A 514 1.37 17.51 -16.56
C ASN A 514 2.29 16.65 -15.68
N TYR A 515 3.40 17.21 -15.19
CA TYR A 515 4.41 16.54 -14.37
C TYR A 515 3.84 16.14 -12.98
N ASN A 516 2.81 15.28 -12.98
CA ASN A 516 2.26 14.65 -11.79
C ASN A 516 2.88 13.26 -11.61
N LEU A 517 3.99 13.22 -10.89
CA LEU A 517 4.78 12.00 -10.67
C LEU A 517 3.99 10.89 -9.97
N VAL A 518 3.01 11.22 -9.13
CA VAL A 518 2.16 10.24 -8.43
C VAL A 518 1.29 9.47 -9.42
N ALA A 519 0.60 10.18 -10.31
CA ALA A 519 -0.19 9.57 -11.38
C ALA A 519 0.71 8.82 -12.38
N GLY A 520 1.84 9.42 -12.77
CA GLY A 520 2.80 8.82 -13.69
C GLY A 520 3.38 7.50 -13.20
N ALA A 521 3.66 7.37 -11.90
CA ALA A 521 4.14 6.12 -11.31
C ALA A 521 3.10 4.99 -11.40
N ASN A 522 1.82 5.29 -11.16
CA ASN A 522 0.75 4.31 -11.31
C ASN A 522 0.57 3.89 -12.78
N LEU A 523 0.56 4.85 -13.71
CA LEU A 523 0.43 4.60 -15.15
C LEU A 523 1.59 3.76 -15.70
N ALA A 524 2.84 4.13 -15.38
CA ALA A 524 4.03 3.40 -15.82
C ALA A 524 4.04 1.96 -15.29
N GLY A 525 3.76 1.78 -13.98
CA GLY A 525 3.70 0.48 -13.36
C GLY A 525 2.58 -0.39 -13.93
N PHE A 526 1.39 0.17 -14.09
CA PHE A 526 0.24 -0.52 -14.67
C PHE A 526 0.50 -0.98 -16.11
N LYS A 527 0.99 -0.07 -16.96
CA LYS A 527 1.23 -0.38 -18.38
C LYS A 527 2.09 -1.62 -18.56
N LYS A 528 3.20 -1.72 -17.83
CA LYS A 528 4.11 -2.85 -17.93
C LYS A 528 3.46 -4.18 -17.52
N VAL A 529 2.70 -4.18 -16.43
CA VAL A 529 2.00 -5.38 -15.93
C VAL A 529 0.88 -5.76 -16.89
N ALA A 530 0.06 -4.80 -17.33
CA ALA A 530 -1.04 -5.05 -18.26
C ALA A 530 -0.56 -5.58 -19.62
N ASP A 531 0.53 -5.03 -20.17
CA ASP A 531 1.12 -5.50 -21.43
C ASP A 531 1.58 -6.96 -21.30
N ALA A 532 2.21 -7.34 -20.19
CA ALA A 532 2.61 -8.73 -19.92
C ALA A 532 1.39 -9.64 -19.79
N MET A 533 0.38 -9.25 -18.99
CA MET A 533 -0.86 -10.02 -18.82
C MET A 533 -1.62 -10.23 -20.13
N ILE A 534 -1.58 -9.26 -21.05
CA ILE A 534 -2.18 -9.39 -22.39
C ILE A 534 -1.39 -10.36 -23.24
N ALA A 535 -0.05 -10.27 -23.23
CA ALA A 535 0.84 -11.12 -24.02
C ALA A 535 0.80 -12.58 -23.58
N GLU A 536 0.67 -12.85 -22.28
CA GLU A 536 0.56 -14.20 -21.71
C GLU A 536 -0.84 -14.82 -21.89
N GLY A 537 -1.84 -13.99 -22.19
CA GLY A 537 -3.23 -14.43 -22.35
C GLY A 537 -3.97 -14.62 -21.01
N ILE A 538 -5.09 -15.35 -21.07
CA ILE A 538 -5.90 -15.69 -19.88
C ILE A 538 -5.52 -17.12 -19.45
N ASN A 539 -4.77 -17.22 -18.37
CA ASN A 539 -4.25 -18.46 -17.79
C ASN A 539 -4.71 -18.62 -16.34
#